data_616d0f3d86b1514ae58eea6be481730e
#
_entry.id   616d0f3d86b1514ae58eea6be481730e
#
_cell.length_a   1.000
_cell.length_b   1.000
_cell.length_c   1.000
_cell.angle_alpha   90.00
_cell.angle_beta   90.00
_cell.angle_gamma   90.00
#
_symmetry.space_group_name_H-M   'P 1'
#
loop_
_entity.id
_entity.type
_entity.pdbx_description
1 polymer ?
#
loop_
_entity_poly.entity_id
_entity_poly.type
_entity_poly.pdbx_seq_one_letter_code
_entity_poly.pdbx_strand_id
1 'polypeptide(L)'
;MSRAARRFARRQRRLLRTLSVLAAVVVVGVGVTIWRLTRSASTPPRRPTATTTTTAAPAASPTTTTTAVAAASLCPLTGEPVSGGVPQRPALAIKVGNNPGARPQSGLSAADVIFEVQVEGGITRFIAVYDCTEAPAVGPVRSSRWTDPHLLEQLGHPIFGFAGGINPDRRLIAHSPLFDADFFRYYDSYYRTSSRVAPNNLYVATKTLWALDPSHTPPPALFHYSNAVPPGEAVTSVGLTYSSYAAIVWRWDSAADQWLRYYGTTPALRPNGQPQEVTNVVIEHVQIEPGPYVEDAEGAHGVHSITVGSGSAWVLRNGEVIKGRWVRPALSDVTQLLTASGRTITLAPGRTWVEILPAQDPVVLNPG
;
A
#
# COMPACT_ATOMS: atom_id res chain seq x y z
N MET A 1 -33.15 -34.43 8.20
CA MET A 1 -32.77 -34.03 9.58
C MET A 1 -33.72 -34.66 10.58
N SER A 2 -33.19 -35.41 11.55
CA SER A 2 -33.99 -36.13 12.55
C SER A 2 -34.68 -35.20 13.54
N ARG A 3 -35.82 -35.65 14.13
CA ARG A 3 -36.54 -34.88 15.18
C ARG A 3 -35.68 -34.47 16.36
N ALA A 4 -34.63 -35.23 16.68
CA ALA A 4 -33.66 -34.94 17.74
C ALA A 4 -32.77 -33.72 17.41
N ALA A 5 -32.30 -33.58 16.20
CA ALA A 5 -31.48 -32.45 15.76
C ALA A 5 -32.21 -31.11 15.82
N ARG A 6 -33.53 -31.10 15.54
CA ARG A 6 -34.37 -29.88 15.65
C ARG A 6 -34.61 -29.46 17.10
N ARG A 7 -34.70 -30.41 18.05
CA ARG A 7 -34.84 -30.10 19.48
C ARG A 7 -33.57 -29.53 20.08
N PHE A 8 -32.41 -30.05 19.67
CA PHE A 8 -31.11 -29.55 20.13
C PHE A 8 -30.85 -28.10 19.67
N ALA A 9 -31.10 -27.79 18.39
CA ALA A 9 -30.95 -26.43 17.84
C ALA A 9 -31.86 -25.39 18.51
N ARG A 10 -33.10 -25.77 18.89
CA ARG A 10 -34.02 -24.87 19.63
C ARG A 10 -33.57 -24.60 21.07
N ARG A 11 -32.90 -25.57 21.73
CA ARG A 11 -32.39 -25.41 23.08
C ARG A 11 -31.15 -24.50 23.13
N GLN A 12 -30.28 -24.60 22.15
CA GLN A 12 -29.13 -23.70 22.02
C GLN A 12 -29.54 -22.23 21.74
N ARG A 13 -30.53 -22.00 20.89
CA ARG A 13 -31.01 -20.63 20.60
C ARG A 13 -31.69 -19.97 21.81
N ARG A 14 -32.30 -20.74 22.72
CA ARG A 14 -32.87 -20.19 23.97
C ARG A 14 -31.77 -19.82 24.97
N LEU A 15 -30.72 -20.63 25.13
CA LEU A 15 -29.56 -20.35 25.98
C LEU A 15 -28.79 -19.10 25.55
N LEU A 16 -28.57 -18.93 24.25
CA LEU A 16 -27.89 -17.75 23.71
C LEU A 16 -28.70 -16.46 23.94
N ARG A 17 -30.04 -16.51 23.85
CA ARG A 17 -30.89 -15.33 24.11
C ARG A 17 -30.92 -14.93 25.59
N THR A 18 -30.87 -15.88 26.53
CA THR A 18 -30.82 -15.58 27.97
C THR A 18 -29.46 -15.00 28.38
N LEU A 19 -28.36 -15.46 27.82
CA LEU A 19 -27.02 -14.91 28.06
C LEU A 19 -26.88 -13.47 27.51
N SER A 20 -27.46 -13.17 26.35
CA SER A 20 -27.42 -11.82 25.76
C SER A 20 -28.20 -10.79 26.60
N VAL A 21 -29.33 -11.17 27.21
CA VAL A 21 -30.11 -10.28 28.07
C VAL A 21 -29.37 -9.99 29.39
N LEU A 22 -28.72 -10.99 29.99
CA LEU A 22 -27.93 -10.79 31.21
C LEU A 22 -26.72 -9.85 30.98
N ALA A 23 -26.02 -9.98 29.84
CA ALA A 23 -24.90 -9.10 29.48
C ALA A 23 -25.34 -7.63 29.31
N ALA A 24 -26.51 -7.40 28.68
CA ALA A 24 -27.04 -6.06 28.49
C ALA A 24 -27.40 -5.35 29.81
N VAL A 25 -27.93 -6.07 30.81
CA VAL A 25 -28.28 -5.51 32.13
C VAL A 25 -27.04 -5.10 32.92
N VAL A 26 -25.93 -5.87 32.83
CA VAL A 26 -24.67 -5.55 33.51
C VAL A 26 -24.02 -4.28 32.93
N VAL A 27 -24.03 -4.10 31.61
CA VAL A 27 -23.44 -2.91 30.94
C VAL A 27 -24.21 -1.63 31.31
N VAL A 28 -25.53 -1.68 31.37
CA VAL A 28 -26.35 -0.51 31.78
C VAL A 28 -26.13 -0.16 33.25
N GLY A 29 -25.99 -1.15 34.16
CA GLY A 29 -25.74 -0.93 35.57
C GLY A 29 -24.39 -0.25 35.85
N VAL A 30 -23.32 -0.63 35.17
CA VAL A 30 -21.97 -0.03 35.30
C VAL A 30 -21.94 1.39 34.72
N GLY A 31 -22.61 1.63 33.60
CA GLY A 31 -22.68 2.95 32.97
C GLY A 31 -23.36 4.01 33.86
N VAL A 32 -24.43 3.68 34.56
CA VAL A 32 -25.16 4.60 35.48
C VAL A 32 -24.34 4.91 36.73
N THR A 33 -23.56 3.94 37.23
CA THR A 33 -22.73 4.15 38.42
C THR A 33 -21.56 5.08 38.14
N ILE A 34 -20.91 4.97 36.98
CA ILE A 34 -19.81 5.86 36.55
C ILE A 34 -20.32 7.29 36.30
N TRP A 35 -21.52 7.46 35.72
CA TRP A 35 -22.10 8.78 35.46
C TRP A 35 -22.43 9.56 36.73
N ARG A 36 -22.76 8.89 37.86
CA ARG A 36 -23.02 9.55 39.16
C ARG A 36 -21.75 9.97 39.91
N LEU A 37 -20.61 9.34 39.66
CA LEU A 37 -19.34 9.63 40.34
C LEU A 37 -18.54 10.79 39.71
N THR A 38 -18.87 11.23 38.49
CA THR A 38 -18.17 12.27 37.75
C THR A 38 -18.80 13.68 37.87
N ARG A 39 -19.92 13.84 38.64
CA ARG A 39 -20.52 15.16 38.90
C ARG A 39 -20.17 15.63 40.30
N SER A 40 -18.93 16.12 40.51
CA SER A 40 -18.54 16.97 41.63
C SER A 40 -18.20 18.35 41.13
N ALA A 41 -18.82 19.33 41.78
CA ALA A 41 -18.89 20.73 41.46
C ALA A 41 -17.55 21.42 41.21
N SER A 42 -17.51 22.24 40.16
CA SER A 42 -16.50 23.28 39.97
C SER A 42 -17.11 24.65 40.24
N THR A 43 -16.60 25.32 41.28
CA THR A 43 -16.91 26.70 41.63
C THR A 43 -16.16 27.67 40.68
N PRO A 44 -16.78 28.71 40.15
CA PRO A 44 -16.09 29.67 39.27
C PRO A 44 -15.18 30.62 40.07
N PRO A 45 -14.00 31.00 39.51
CA PRO A 45 -13.09 31.94 40.16
C PRO A 45 -13.57 33.37 40.03
N ARG A 46 -13.41 34.12 41.12
CA ARG A 46 -13.71 35.55 41.25
C ARG A 46 -12.77 36.40 40.38
N ARG A 47 -13.35 37.35 39.66
CA ARG A 47 -12.67 38.33 38.80
C ARG A 47 -11.98 39.40 39.67
N PRO A 48 -10.68 39.73 39.47
CA PRO A 48 -10.06 40.89 40.08
C PRO A 48 -10.43 42.17 39.33
N THR A 49 -10.65 43.23 40.10
CA THR A 49 -10.96 44.59 39.63
C THR A 49 -9.69 45.24 39.04
N ALA A 50 -9.78 45.80 37.85
CA ALA A 50 -8.68 46.46 37.16
C ALA A 50 -8.50 47.87 37.69
N THR A 51 -7.30 48.22 38.12
CA THR A 51 -6.85 49.58 38.39
C THR A 51 -6.26 50.18 37.12
N THR A 52 -6.85 51.26 36.64
CA THR A 52 -6.44 51.97 35.42
C THR A 52 -5.21 52.82 35.73
N THR A 53 -4.05 52.50 35.19
CA THR A 53 -2.89 53.40 35.16
C THR A 53 -2.64 53.81 33.73
N THR A 54 -2.81 55.08 33.41
CA THR A 54 -2.52 55.68 32.13
C THR A 54 -1.01 55.93 32.01
N THR A 55 -0.37 55.20 31.06
CA THR A 55 1.00 55.47 30.67
C THR A 55 1.07 55.68 29.16
N ALA A 56 1.76 56.74 28.75
CA ALA A 56 1.90 57.23 27.40
C ALA A 56 2.46 56.19 26.41
N ALA A 57 2.00 56.22 25.15
CA ALA A 57 2.39 55.37 24.05
C ALA A 57 3.84 55.61 23.59
N PRO A 58 4.65 54.58 23.39
CA PRO A 58 5.83 54.64 22.53
C PRO A 58 5.46 54.39 21.08
N ALA A 59 6.19 55.07 20.18
CA ALA A 59 6.04 55.02 18.73
C ALA A 59 6.09 53.62 18.15
N ALA A 60 5.20 53.36 17.17
CA ALA A 60 5.10 52.11 16.44
C ALA A 60 6.36 51.86 15.60
N SER A 61 7.09 50.78 15.91
CA SER A 61 8.07 50.17 15.01
C SER A 61 7.34 49.43 13.91
N PRO A 62 7.85 49.41 12.67
CA PRO A 62 7.21 48.68 11.58
C PRO A 62 7.24 47.18 11.87
N THR A 63 6.09 46.59 12.07
CA THR A 63 5.92 45.12 12.16
C THR A 63 6.17 44.54 10.80
N THR A 64 7.36 43.98 10.59
CA THR A 64 7.64 43.14 9.44
C THR A 64 6.81 41.83 9.58
N THR A 65 5.69 41.77 8.89
CA THR A 65 4.89 40.56 8.81
C THR A 65 5.68 39.54 8.00
N THR A 66 6.47 38.70 8.68
CA THR A 66 7.05 37.51 8.08
C THR A 66 5.89 36.54 7.80
N THR A 67 5.45 36.51 6.58
CA THR A 67 4.50 35.46 6.11
C THR A 67 5.23 34.13 6.28
N ALA A 68 4.90 33.38 7.34
CA ALA A 68 5.35 32.00 7.46
C ALA A 68 4.85 31.23 6.26
N VAL A 69 5.77 30.86 5.35
CA VAL A 69 5.46 29.91 4.26
C VAL A 69 5.03 28.63 4.97
N ALA A 70 3.77 28.27 4.84
CA ALA A 70 3.25 26.99 5.35
C ALA A 70 4.11 25.87 4.76
N ALA A 71 4.65 25.00 5.62
CA ALA A 71 5.41 23.84 5.18
C ALA A 71 4.54 23.05 4.21
N ALA A 72 5.07 22.74 3.02
CA ALA A 72 4.34 21.97 2.02
C ALA A 72 4.00 20.59 2.60
N SER A 73 2.73 20.19 2.50
CA SER A 73 2.32 18.82 2.82
C SER A 73 2.96 17.87 1.82
N LEU A 74 3.57 16.79 2.30
CA LEU A 74 4.22 15.79 1.46
C LEU A 74 3.31 14.56 1.32
N CYS A 75 3.25 14.00 0.11
CA CYS A 75 2.56 12.75 -0.13
C CYS A 75 3.22 11.60 0.66
N PRO A 76 2.46 10.84 1.47
CA PRO A 76 3.01 9.75 2.29
C PRO A 76 3.75 8.67 1.47
N LEU A 77 3.32 8.44 0.23
CA LEU A 77 3.83 7.35 -0.60
C LEU A 77 4.91 7.78 -1.61
N THR A 78 5.13 9.09 -1.81
CA THR A 78 6.15 9.58 -2.75
C THR A 78 7.10 10.61 -2.15
N GLY A 79 6.77 11.20 -1.00
CA GLY A 79 7.54 12.31 -0.43
C GLY A 79 7.50 13.61 -1.25
N GLU A 80 6.69 13.68 -2.30
CA GLU A 80 6.53 14.85 -3.15
C GLU A 80 5.56 15.87 -2.54
N PRO A 81 5.76 17.17 -2.77
CA PRO A 81 4.82 18.21 -2.33
C PRO A 81 3.44 18.04 -2.95
N VAL A 82 2.39 18.13 -2.13
CA VAL A 82 0.99 18.03 -2.56
C VAL A 82 0.31 19.38 -2.43
N SER A 83 -0.21 19.90 -3.54
CA SER A 83 -1.02 21.12 -3.55
C SER A 83 -2.38 20.85 -2.90
N GLY A 84 -2.77 21.69 -1.92
CA GLY A 84 -4.05 21.54 -1.22
C GLY A 84 -4.04 20.55 -0.05
N GLY A 85 -2.88 19.95 0.27
CA GLY A 85 -2.71 19.01 1.38
C GLY A 85 -2.88 17.54 0.96
N VAL A 86 -2.50 16.63 1.86
CA VAL A 86 -2.64 15.18 1.63
C VAL A 86 -4.12 14.82 1.56
N PRO A 87 -4.54 14.06 0.52
CA PRO A 87 -5.92 13.58 0.41
C PRO A 87 -6.33 12.81 1.67
N GLN A 88 -7.50 13.13 2.21
CA GLN A 88 -8.05 12.45 3.38
C GLN A 88 -8.85 11.25 2.91
N ARG A 89 -8.15 10.21 2.48
CA ARG A 89 -8.71 8.95 1.94
C ARG A 89 -7.74 7.80 2.18
N PRO A 90 -8.20 6.52 2.20
CA PRO A 90 -7.31 5.38 2.30
C PRO A 90 -6.48 5.21 1.03
N ALA A 91 -5.31 4.59 1.15
CA ALA A 91 -4.58 4.11 -0.02
C ALA A 91 -5.45 3.16 -0.84
N LEU A 92 -5.30 3.20 -2.15
CA LEU A 92 -5.96 2.29 -3.07
C LEU A 92 -4.94 1.39 -3.74
N ALA A 93 -5.00 0.09 -3.49
CA ALA A 93 -4.18 -0.93 -4.13
C ALA A 93 -5.00 -1.67 -5.20
N ILE A 94 -4.45 -1.86 -6.40
CA ILE A 94 -5.13 -2.57 -7.49
C ILE A 94 -4.21 -3.68 -8.03
N LYS A 95 -4.73 -4.91 -8.06
CA LYS A 95 -4.00 -6.07 -8.60
C LYS A 95 -4.02 -6.06 -10.13
N VAL A 96 -2.85 -5.99 -10.76
CA VAL A 96 -2.68 -5.87 -12.21
C VAL A 96 -1.88 -7.04 -12.78
N GLY A 97 -2.31 -7.56 -13.91
CA GLY A 97 -1.64 -8.65 -14.62
C GLY A 97 -0.33 -8.25 -15.27
N ASN A 98 0.64 -9.20 -15.34
CA ASN A 98 1.91 -8.99 -16.01
C ASN A 98 2.28 -10.10 -17.00
N ASN A 99 1.36 -11.00 -17.34
CA ASN A 99 1.57 -11.93 -18.44
C ASN A 99 1.65 -11.16 -19.79
N PRO A 100 2.27 -11.72 -20.84
CA PRO A 100 2.47 -11.01 -22.12
C PRO A 100 1.19 -10.39 -22.71
N GLY A 101 0.03 -11.08 -22.63
CA GLY A 101 -1.26 -10.56 -23.10
C GLY A 101 -1.82 -9.40 -22.26
N ALA A 102 -1.28 -9.12 -21.07
CA ALA A 102 -1.65 -7.99 -20.24
C ALA A 102 -0.92 -6.69 -20.60
N ARG A 103 0.16 -6.79 -21.38
CA ARG A 103 1.05 -5.67 -21.72
C ARG A 103 0.59 -4.92 -22.98
N PRO A 104 0.77 -3.59 -23.08
CA PRO A 104 1.13 -2.67 -21.99
C PRO A 104 -0.02 -2.51 -20.99
N GLN A 105 0.32 -2.38 -19.70
CA GLN A 105 -0.66 -2.12 -18.65
C GLN A 105 -1.03 -0.64 -18.60
N SER A 106 -2.29 -0.37 -18.22
CA SER A 106 -2.76 1.01 -17.97
C SER A 106 -2.67 1.37 -16.49
N GLY A 107 -2.44 2.64 -16.21
CA GLY A 107 -2.48 3.22 -14.86
C GLY A 107 -1.18 3.15 -14.08
N LEU A 108 -0.25 2.25 -14.40
CA LEU A 108 1.00 2.08 -13.64
C LEU A 108 1.83 3.37 -13.55
N SER A 109 1.81 4.22 -14.57
CA SER A 109 2.55 5.49 -14.58
C SER A 109 1.99 6.55 -13.62
N ALA A 110 0.77 6.35 -13.11
CA ALA A 110 0.16 7.21 -12.11
C ALA A 110 0.23 6.59 -10.69
N ALA A 111 0.67 5.35 -10.54
CA ALA A 111 0.79 4.74 -9.23
C ALA A 111 1.92 5.39 -8.43
N ASP A 112 1.67 5.69 -7.16
CA ASP A 112 2.66 6.23 -6.22
C ASP A 112 3.71 5.16 -5.86
N VAL A 113 3.24 3.93 -5.58
CA VAL A 113 4.08 2.76 -5.35
C VAL A 113 3.56 1.57 -6.16
N ILE A 114 4.46 0.76 -6.71
CA ILE A 114 4.12 -0.49 -7.39
C ILE A 114 4.90 -1.62 -6.72
N PHE A 115 4.20 -2.64 -6.21
CA PHE A 115 4.83 -3.88 -5.80
C PHE A 115 4.75 -4.89 -6.93
N GLU A 116 5.87 -5.53 -7.25
CA GLU A 116 5.93 -6.67 -8.17
C GLU A 116 6.15 -7.94 -7.36
N VAL A 117 5.24 -8.90 -7.48
CA VAL A 117 5.23 -10.14 -6.72
C VAL A 117 5.18 -11.34 -7.64
N GLN A 118 5.94 -12.39 -7.33
CA GLN A 118 5.85 -13.67 -8.02
C GLN A 118 4.51 -14.33 -7.71
N VAL A 119 3.94 -14.97 -8.71
CA VAL A 119 2.72 -15.78 -8.60
C VAL A 119 2.94 -17.14 -9.26
N GLU A 120 1.91 -17.97 -9.31
CA GLU A 120 1.93 -19.27 -9.95
C GLU A 120 2.45 -19.23 -11.41
N GLY A 121 2.96 -20.33 -11.90
CA GLY A 121 3.47 -20.46 -13.29
C GLY A 121 4.76 -19.68 -13.57
N GLY A 122 5.46 -19.19 -12.55
CA GLY A 122 6.73 -18.46 -12.68
C GLY A 122 6.58 -17.07 -13.30
N ILE A 123 5.38 -16.49 -13.33
CA ILE A 123 5.14 -15.12 -13.77
C ILE A 123 5.03 -14.18 -12.56
N THR A 124 5.00 -12.88 -12.81
CA THR A 124 4.74 -11.87 -11.78
C THR A 124 3.39 -11.19 -11.99
N ARG A 125 2.89 -10.53 -10.94
CA ARG A 125 1.78 -9.56 -11.00
C ARG A 125 2.18 -8.30 -10.26
N PHE A 126 1.52 -7.20 -10.62
CA PHE A 126 1.70 -5.93 -9.93
C PHE A 126 0.58 -5.68 -8.93
N ILE A 127 0.92 -4.94 -7.87
CA ILE A 127 -0.04 -4.25 -7.03
C ILE A 127 0.28 -2.77 -7.17
N ALA A 128 -0.54 -2.05 -7.92
CA ALA A 128 -0.39 -0.61 -8.13
C ALA A 128 -1.11 0.13 -7.00
N VAL A 129 -0.38 0.95 -6.24
CA VAL A 129 -0.88 1.68 -5.06
C VAL A 129 -0.97 3.16 -5.38
N TYR A 130 -2.10 3.76 -5.05
CA TYR A 130 -2.43 5.18 -5.27
C TYR A 130 -2.86 5.82 -3.96
N ASP A 131 -2.49 7.06 -3.76
CA ASP A 131 -2.94 7.92 -2.66
C ASP A 131 -3.10 9.37 -3.14
N CYS A 132 -2.00 10.02 -3.52
CA CYS A 132 -2.00 11.42 -3.95
C CYS A 132 -2.30 11.59 -5.45
N THR A 133 -2.28 10.52 -6.22
CA THR A 133 -2.51 10.52 -7.66
C THR A 133 -3.78 9.76 -8.03
N GLU A 134 -4.27 9.97 -9.25
CA GLU A 134 -5.46 9.30 -9.80
C GLU A 134 -5.18 8.75 -11.20
N ALA A 135 -5.84 7.64 -11.54
CA ALA A 135 -5.79 7.05 -12.87
C ALA A 135 -7.21 6.77 -13.39
N PRO A 136 -7.56 7.25 -14.61
CA PRO A 136 -8.87 7.00 -15.20
C PRO A 136 -9.08 5.55 -15.63
N ALA A 137 -7.99 4.80 -15.79
CA ALA A 137 -8.00 3.39 -16.18
C ALA A 137 -6.79 2.67 -15.60
N VAL A 138 -7.04 1.65 -14.78
CA VAL A 138 -6.02 0.74 -14.22
C VAL A 138 -6.34 -0.68 -14.63
N GLY A 139 -5.36 -1.39 -15.14
CA GLY A 139 -5.54 -2.78 -15.51
C GLY A 139 -4.56 -3.31 -16.57
N PRO A 140 -4.74 -4.57 -17.01
CA PRO A 140 -5.87 -5.47 -16.70
C PRO A 140 -5.89 -5.92 -15.25
N VAL A 141 -7.05 -5.78 -14.58
CA VAL A 141 -7.24 -6.22 -13.20
C VAL A 141 -7.22 -7.75 -13.14
N ARG A 142 -6.57 -8.31 -12.13
CA ARG A 142 -6.35 -9.75 -11.98
C ARG A 142 -6.67 -10.24 -10.56
N SER A 143 -6.63 -11.57 -10.39
CA SER A 143 -6.96 -12.23 -9.14
C SER A 143 -5.96 -11.93 -8.03
N SER A 144 -6.46 -11.85 -6.82
CA SER A 144 -5.66 -11.80 -5.59
C SER A 144 -4.87 -13.08 -5.38
N ARG A 145 -3.85 -12.99 -4.53
CA ARG A 145 -3.00 -14.08 -4.08
C ARG A 145 -2.71 -13.95 -2.59
N TRP A 146 -2.27 -15.02 -1.99
CA TRP A 146 -1.95 -15.09 -0.57
C TRP A 146 -1.04 -13.94 -0.08
N THR A 147 -0.04 -13.59 -0.85
CA THR A 147 0.92 -12.52 -0.53
C THR A 147 0.26 -11.14 -0.41
N ASP A 148 -0.83 -10.88 -1.14
CA ASP A 148 -1.37 -9.54 -1.30
C ASP A 148 -1.82 -8.91 0.03
N PRO A 149 -2.72 -9.51 0.85
CA PRO A 149 -3.09 -8.92 2.13
C PRO A 149 -1.90 -8.81 3.07
N HIS A 150 -1.02 -9.83 3.12
CA HIS A 150 0.17 -9.78 3.98
C HIS A 150 1.11 -8.62 3.64
N LEU A 151 1.18 -8.22 2.37
CA LEU A 151 1.99 -7.10 1.92
C LEU A 151 1.29 -5.75 2.17
N LEU A 152 -0.05 -5.71 1.99
CA LEU A 152 -0.82 -4.46 1.99
C LEU A 152 -1.22 -3.96 3.38
N GLU A 153 -1.22 -4.80 4.43
CA GLU A 153 -1.59 -4.38 5.79
C GLU A 153 -0.71 -3.25 6.34
N GLN A 154 0.53 -3.10 5.84
CA GLN A 154 1.40 -1.96 6.18
C GLN A 154 0.85 -0.58 5.73
N LEU A 155 -0.16 -0.57 4.87
CA LEU A 155 -0.86 0.65 4.45
C LEU A 155 -2.02 1.05 5.39
N GLY A 156 -2.21 0.31 6.49
CA GLY A 156 -3.32 0.50 7.43
C GLY A 156 -4.59 -0.18 6.94
N HIS A 157 -5.55 0.59 6.42
CA HIS A 157 -6.83 0.10 5.91
C HIS A 157 -7.01 0.43 4.42
N PRO A 158 -6.17 -0.10 3.53
CA PRO A 158 -6.26 0.23 2.11
C PRO A 158 -7.48 -0.42 1.46
N ILE A 159 -8.00 0.23 0.42
CA ILE A 159 -8.94 -0.41 -0.50
C ILE A 159 -8.13 -1.35 -1.40
N PHE A 160 -8.58 -2.60 -1.57
CA PHE A 160 -7.93 -3.55 -2.46
C PHE A 160 -8.85 -3.96 -3.62
N GLY A 161 -8.56 -3.45 -4.82
CA GLY A 161 -9.25 -3.78 -6.07
C GLY A 161 -8.61 -4.97 -6.78
N PHE A 162 -9.39 -6.03 -7.02
CA PHE A 162 -8.91 -7.26 -7.65
C PHE A 162 -10.08 -8.01 -8.34
N ALA A 163 -9.79 -9.10 -9.04
CA ALA A 163 -10.79 -9.88 -9.75
C ALA A 163 -10.77 -11.35 -9.32
N GLY A 164 -11.41 -11.65 -8.19
CA GLY A 164 -11.50 -12.99 -7.64
C GLY A 164 -10.16 -13.53 -7.11
N GLY A 165 -10.10 -14.84 -7.01
CA GLY A 165 -9.00 -15.62 -6.44
C GLY A 165 -9.57 -16.93 -5.91
N ILE A 166 -8.73 -17.84 -5.48
CA ILE A 166 -9.19 -19.05 -4.81
C ILE A 166 -9.84 -18.72 -3.46
N ASN A 167 -10.70 -19.61 -2.98
CA ASN A 167 -11.43 -19.36 -1.72
C ASN A 167 -10.52 -19.13 -0.49
N PRO A 168 -9.37 -19.80 -0.32
CA PRO A 168 -8.43 -19.47 0.76
C PRO A 168 -7.96 -18.03 0.75
N ASP A 169 -7.52 -17.51 -0.40
CA ASP A 169 -7.03 -16.12 -0.54
C ASP A 169 -8.12 -15.10 -0.29
N ARG A 170 -9.31 -15.31 -0.85
CA ARG A 170 -10.46 -14.43 -0.62
C ARG A 170 -10.90 -14.41 0.85
N ARG A 171 -10.82 -15.55 1.56
CA ARG A 171 -11.07 -15.59 3.01
C ARG A 171 -10.02 -14.82 3.78
N LEU A 172 -8.75 -14.89 3.36
CA LEU A 172 -7.67 -14.14 4.00
C LEU A 172 -7.91 -12.64 3.90
N ILE A 173 -8.27 -12.13 2.71
CA ILE A 173 -8.64 -10.72 2.51
C ILE A 173 -9.84 -10.35 3.40
N ALA A 174 -10.87 -11.17 3.45
CA ALA A 174 -12.06 -10.91 4.26
C ALA A 174 -11.81 -10.86 5.78
N HIS A 175 -10.67 -11.38 6.27
CA HIS A 175 -10.26 -11.33 7.67
C HIS A 175 -9.11 -10.35 7.93
N SER A 176 -8.61 -9.68 6.90
CA SER A 176 -7.60 -8.64 6.99
C SER A 176 -8.25 -7.24 7.19
N PRO A 177 -7.47 -6.20 7.51
CA PRO A 177 -7.99 -4.84 7.61
C PRO A 177 -8.30 -4.18 6.25
N LEU A 178 -8.09 -4.86 5.14
CA LEU A 178 -8.30 -4.31 3.80
C LEU A 178 -9.80 -4.17 3.49
N PHE A 179 -10.19 -3.09 2.81
CA PHE A 179 -11.52 -3.01 2.19
C PHE A 179 -11.54 -3.88 0.93
N ASP A 180 -12.36 -4.93 0.95
CA ASP A 180 -12.51 -5.91 -0.12
C ASP A 180 -13.32 -5.33 -1.29
N ALA A 181 -12.63 -4.78 -2.29
CA ALA A 181 -13.22 -4.25 -3.53
C ALA A 181 -13.15 -5.27 -4.68
N ASP A 182 -13.45 -6.56 -4.42
CA ASP A 182 -13.49 -7.61 -5.45
C ASP A 182 -14.45 -7.27 -6.59
N PHE A 183 -14.02 -7.44 -7.84
CA PHE A 183 -14.85 -7.32 -9.05
C PHE A 183 -16.17 -8.09 -8.95
N PHE A 184 -16.17 -9.29 -8.41
CA PHE A 184 -17.40 -10.11 -8.30
C PHE A 184 -18.38 -9.58 -7.26
N ARG A 185 -17.94 -8.72 -6.35
CA ARG A 185 -18.79 -8.04 -5.36
C ARG A 185 -19.26 -6.67 -5.86
N TYR A 186 -18.41 -5.96 -6.60
CA TYR A 186 -18.64 -4.59 -7.08
C TYR A 186 -18.51 -4.49 -8.61
N TYR A 187 -19.15 -5.42 -9.35
CA TYR A 187 -18.96 -5.56 -10.80
C TYR A 187 -19.29 -4.27 -11.57
N ASP A 188 -20.24 -3.45 -11.11
CA ASP A 188 -20.61 -2.17 -11.72
C ASP A 188 -19.52 -1.09 -11.59
N SER A 189 -18.56 -1.26 -10.67
CA SER A 189 -17.42 -0.35 -10.51
C SER A 189 -16.30 -0.60 -11.53
N TYR A 190 -16.35 -1.72 -12.24
CA TYR A 190 -15.37 -2.15 -13.21
C TYR A 190 -15.96 -2.17 -14.61
N TYR A 191 -15.10 -2.18 -15.62
CA TYR A 191 -15.54 -2.29 -17.00
C TYR A 191 -14.60 -3.18 -17.81
N ARG A 192 -15.12 -3.73 -18.92
CA ARG A 192 -14.32 -4.49 -19.88
C ARG A 192 -14.13 -3.68 -21.15
N THR A 193 -12.87 -3.61 -21.63
CA THR A 193 -12.59 -3.03 -22.94
C THR A 193 -12.79 -4.07 -24.04
N SER A 194 -13.24 -3.64 -25.21
CA SER A 194 -13.33 -4.47 -26.41
C SER A 194 -12.01 -4.60 -27.17
N SER A 195 -11.01 -3.77 -26.85
CA SER A 195 -9.69 -3.79 -27.50
C SER A 195 -8.81 -4.97 -27.09
N ARG A 196 -9.24 -5.76 -26.10
CA ARG A 196 -8.54 -6.95 -25.60
C ARG A 196 -9.52 -8.09 -25.30
N VAL A 197 -9.02 -9.31 -25.29
CA VAL A 197 -9.81 -10.49 -24.92
C VAL A 197 -9.66 -10.80 -23.43
N ALA A 198 -10.68 -11.43 -22.85
CA ALA A 198 -10.59 -11.96 -21.48
C ALA A 198 -9.42 -12.98 -21.39
N PRO A 199 -8.72 -13.03 -20.26
CA PRO A 199 -8.93 -12.30 -19.01
C PRO A 199 -8.17 -10.95 -18.92
N ASN A 200 -7.61 -10.44 -20.02
CA ASN A 200 -6.76 -9.26 -20.05
C ASN A 200 -7.51 -7.97 -20.43
N ASN A 201 -8.82 -7.93 -20.25
CA ASN A 201 -9.69 -6.83 -20.69
C ASN A 201 -10.50 -6.15 -19.55
N LEU A 202 -10.23 -6.47 -18.28
CA LEU A 202 -10.91 -5.89 -17.12
C LEU A 202 -10.14 -4.69 -16.57
N TYR A 203 -10.84 -3.56 -16.39
CA TYR A 203 -10.26 -2.29 -15.95
C TYR A 203 -11.13 -1.60 -14.90
N VAL A 204 -10.54 -0.65 -14.17
CA VAL A 204 -11.23 0.17 -13.20
C VAL A 204 -10.59 1.56 -13.14
N ALA A 205 -11.39 2.60 -12.83
CA ALA A 205 -10.87 3.92 -12.49
C ALA A 205 -10.62 4.02 -10.97
N THR A 206 -9.54 4.66 -10.55
CA THR A 206 -9.22 4.82 -9.12
C THR A 206 -10.35 5.54 -8.37
N LYS A 207 -10.91 6.61 -8.96
CA LYS A 207 -12.01 7.38 -8.40
C LYS A 207 -13.24 6.51 -8.08
N THR A 208 -13.52 5.50 -8.91
CA THR A 208 -14.70 4.63 -8.73
C THR A 208 -14.53 3.73 -7.49
N LEU A 209 -13.31 3.22 -7.24
CA LEU A 209 -13.06 2.39 -6.07
C LEU A 209 -12.98 3.20 -4.77
N TRP A 210 -12.41 4.41 -4.79
CA TRP A 210 -12.47 5.29 -3.62
C TRP A 210 -13.90 5.65 -3.20
N ALA A 211 -14.83 5.72 -4.15
CA ALA A 211 -16.24 6.00 -3.85
C ALA A 211 -16.94 4.85 -3.09
N LEU A 212 -16.34 3.66 -3.01
CA LEU A 212 -16.89 2.52 -2.29
C LEU A 212 -16.66 2.55 -0.78
N ASP A 213 -15.59 3.23 -0.34
CA ASP A 213 -15.21 3.32 1.07
C ASP A 213 -15.26 4.78 1.56
N PRO A 214 -16.13 5.10 2.53
CA PRO A 214 -16.22 6.44 3.10
C PRO A 214 -15.11 6.76 4.11
N SER A 215 -14.14 5.88 4.32
CA SER A 215 -13.00 6.13 5.22
C SER A 215 -12.20 7.37 4.78
N HIS A 216 -11.73 8.14 5.76
CA HIS A 216 -10.94 9.35 5.56
C HIS A 216 -9.52 9.26 6.15
N THR A 217 -9.02 8.04 6.36
CA THR A 217 -7.70 7.83 6.98
C THR A 217 -6.63 7.64 5.92
N PRO A 218 -5.70 8.58 5.73
CA PRO A 218 -4.58 8.43 4.81
C PRO A 218 -3.67 7.26 5.23
N PRO A 219 -2.90 6.68 4.31
CA PRO A 219 -1.89 5.68 4.64
C PRO A 219 -0.74 6.29 5.45
N PRO A 220 -0.01 5.49 6.23
CA PRO A 220 1.28 5.90 6.77
C PRO A 220 2.30 6.09 5.63
N ALA A 221 3.36 6.87 5.88
CA ALA A 221 4.48 6.93 4.95
C ALA A 221 5.19 5.55 4.89
N LEU A 222 5.31 4.97 3.70
CA LEU A 222 5.98 3.68 3.50
C LEU A 222 7.50 3.81 3.54
N PHE A 223 8.04 4.98 3.18
CA PHE A 223 9.46 5.21 3.09
C PHE A 223 9.84 6.56 3.72
N HIS A 224 11.10 6.69 4.05
CA HIS A 224 11.68 7.99 4.40
C HIS A 224 12.26 8.62 3.13
N TYR A 225 11.94 9.88 2.87
CA TYR A 225 12.36 10.59 1.66
C TYR A 225 13.38 11.69 1.97
N SER A 226 14.36 11.88 1.08
CA SER A 226 15.36 12.95 1.20
C SER A 226 15.95 13.28 -0.18
N ASN A 227 16.16 14.58 -0.44
CA ASN A 227 16.90 15.04 -1.61
C ASN A 227 18.41 14.82 -1.47
N ALA A 228 18.93 14.60 -0.24
CA ALA A 228 20.31 14.23 -0.04
C ALA A 228 20.56 12.82 -0.60
N VAL A 229 21.59 12.68 -1.43
CA VAL A 229 21.98 11.39 -2.02
C VAL A 229 22.88 10.67 -1.00
N PRO A 230 22.43 9.55 -0.40
CA PRO A 230 23.30 8.74 0.44
C PRO A 230 24.33 8.03 -0.45
N PRO A 231 25.54 7.74 0.08
CA PRO A 231 26.58 7.07 -0.72
C PRO A 231 26.12 5.67 -1.15
N GLY A 232 26.30 5.37 -2.43
CA GLY A 232 25.99 4.11 -3.07
C GLY A 232 27.07 3.68 -4.06
N GLU A 233 26.83 2.58 -4.75
CA GLU A 233 27.67 2.06 -5.85
C GLU A 233 27.03 2.49 -7.18
N ALA A 234 27.77 3.22 -8.03
CA ALA A 234 27.26 3.66 -9.33
C ALA A 234 26.99 2.47 -10.25
N VAL A 235 25.80 2.44 -10.86
CA VAL A 235 25.38 1.36 -11.77
C VAL A 235 24.58 1.92 -12.94
N THR A 236 24.76 1.36 -14.13
CA THR A 236 23.99 1.72 -15.33
C THR A 236 22.77 0.83 -15.52
N SER A 237 22.81 -0.40 -15.01
CA SER A 237 21.65 -1.29 -15.03
C SER A 237 21.72 -2.38 -13.97
N VAL A 238 20.53 -2.88 -13.61
CA VAL A 238 20.34 -3.95 -12.62
C VAL A 238 19.40 -4.99 -13.20
N GLY A 239 19.88 -6.23 -13.31
CA GLY A 239 19.12 -7.38 -13.80
C GLY A 239 18.56 -8.21 -12.65
N LEU A 240 17.30 -8.61 -12.75
CA LEU A 240 16.56 -9.45 -11.80
C LEU A 240 15.98 -10.65 -12.55
N THR A 241 15.94 -11.82 -11.91
CA THR A 241 15.36 -13.02 -12.52
C THR A 241 14.44 -13.70 -11.51
N TYR A 242 13.14 -13.56 -11.65
CA TYR A 242 12.14 -14.29 -10.85
C TYR A 242 11.97 -15.73 -11.36
N SER A 243 12.12 -15.93 -12.64
CA SER A 243 12.03 -17.21 -13.31
C SER A 243 12.51 -17.09 -14.76
N SER A 244 12.53 -18.20 -15.52
CA SER A 244 12.77 -18.19 -16.97
C SER A 244 11.74 -17.36 -17.77
N TYR A 245 10.57 -17.07 -17.20
CA TYR A 245 9.50 -16.29 -17.82
C TYR A 245 9.44 -14.82 -17.34
N ALA A 246 10.20 -14.47 -16.31
CA ALA A 246 10.15 -13.17 -15.67
C ALA A 246 11.57 -12.66 -15.37
N ALA A 247 12.28 -12.30 -16.43
CA ALA A 247 13.54 -11.58 -16.37
C ALA A 247 13.28 -10.08 -16.56
N ILE A 248 13.79 -9.26 -15.63
CA ILE A 248 13.56 -7.82 -15.56
C ILE A 248 14.91 -7.13 -15.55
N VAL A 249 15.02 -6.00 -16.27
CA VAL A 249 16.19 -5.14 -16.21
C VAL A 249 15.73 -3.71 -15.95
N TRP A 250 16.31 -3.11 -14.94
CA TRP A 250 16.22 -1.68 -14.67
C TRP A 250 17.46 -0.99 -15.27
N ARG A 251 17.26 0.05 -16.09
CA ARG A 251 18.32 0.84 -16.68
C ARG A 251 18.21 2.28 -16.22
N TRP A 252 19.34 2.85 -15.81
CA TRP A 252 19.39 4.25 -15.43
C TRP A 252 19.40 5.16 -16.66
N ASP A 253 18.50 6.11 -16.69
CA ASP A 253 18.49 7.22 -17.64
C ASP A 253 18.92 8.50 -16.91
N SER A 254 20.18 8.89 -17.11
CA SER A 254 20.77 10.06 -16.44
C SER A 254 20.23 11.39 -16.99
N ALA A 255 19.62 11.40 -18.17
CA ALA A 255 19.02 12.60 -18.73
C ALA A 255 17.65 12.91 -18.12
N ALA A 256 16.94 11.86 -17.72
CA ALA A 256 15.61 11.97 -17.08
C ALA A 256 15.65 11.81 -15.55
N ASP A 257 16.78 11.43 -14.96
CA ASP A 257 16.91 11.03 -13.55
C ASP A 257 15.90 9.92 -13.15
N GLN A 258 15.74 8.91 -14.03
CA GLN A 258 14.74 7.86 -13.85
C GLN A 258 15.29 6.46 -14.14
N TRP A 259 14.74 5.46 -13.47
CA TRP A 259 14.95 4.05 -13.77
C TRP A 259 13.92 3.56 -14.78
N LEU A 260 14.39 3.11 -15.95
CA LEU A 260 13.56 2.56 -17.02
C LEU A 260 13.44 1.04 -16.88
N ARG A 261 12.20 0.53 -16.95
CA ARG A 261 11.93 -0.91 -16.81
C ARG A 261 11.96 -1.63 -18.15
N TYR A 262 12.57 -2.82 -18.17
CA TYR A 262 12.64 -3.72 -19.33
C TYR A 262 12.20 -5.14 -18.94
N TYR A 263 11.64 -5.87 -19.90
CA TYR A 263 11.47 -7.32 -19.89
C TYR A 263 12.67 -7.93 -20.63
N GLY A 264 13.73 -8.30 -19.93
CA GLY A 264 15.02 -8.64 -20.52
C GLY A 264 15.59 -7.47 -21.37
N THR A 265 15.58 -7.60 -22.69
CA THR A 265 16.04 -6.53 -23.59
C THR A 265 14.92 -5.63 -24.12
N THR A 266 13.66 -6.01 -23.94
CA THR A 266 12.49 -5.30 -24.49
C THR A 266 12.00 -4.23 -23.51
N PRO A 267 11.87 -2.95 -23.89
CA PRO A 267 11.33 -1.92 -23.01
C PRO A 267 9.91 -2.26 -22.54
N ALA A 268 9.64 -2.06 -21.25
CA ALA A 268 8.28 -2.05 -20.74
C ALA A 268 7.64 -0.72 -21.13
N LEU A 269 6.56 -0.78 -21.91
CA LEU A 269 5.91 0.41 -22.44
C LEU A 269 4.61 0.72 -21.69
N ARG A 270 4.27 2.01 -21.64
CA ARG A 270 2.95 2.53 -21.30
C ARG A 270 2.03 2.44 -22.51
N PRO A 271 0.70 2.56 -22.37
CA PRO A 271 -0.23 2.54 -23.51
C PRO A 271 0.03 3.61 -24.57
N ASN A 272 0.66 4.72 -24.21
CA ASN A 272 1.05 5.79 -25.12
C ASN A 272 2.40 5.56 -25.82
N GLY A 273 3.03 4.38 -25.64
CA GLY A 273 4.30 4.03 -26.24
C GLY A 273 5.55 4.55 -25.51
N GLN A 274 5.41 5.35 -24.45
CA GLN A 274 6.53 5.83 -23.65
C GLN A 274 7.05 4.70 -22.72
N PRO A 275 8.34 4.71 -22.37
CA PRO A 275 8.89 3.75 -21.40
C PRO A 275 8.19 3.84 -20.04
N GLN A 276 8.06 2.70 -19.35
CA GLN A 276 7.71 2.65 -17.95
C GLN A 276 8.93 3.04 -17.11
N GLU A 277 8.78 4.04 -16.26
CA GLU A 277 9.86 4.63 -15.48
C GLU A 277 9.43 4.89 -14.04
N VAL A 278 10.40 4.97 -13.13
CA VAL A 278 10.23 5.36 -11.72
C VAL A 278 11.49 6.04 -11.18
N THR A 279 11.33 6.84 -10.13
CA THR A 279 12.44 7.53 -9.44
C THR A 279 13.28 6.56 -8.62
N ASN A 280 12.64 5.60 -7.94
CA ASN A 280 13.32 4.63 -7.08
C ASN A 280 12.91 3.20 -7.42
N VAL A 281 13.87 2.26 -7.24
CA VAL A 281 13.56 0.83 -7.21
C VAL A 281 14.07 0.26 -5.89
N VAL A 282 13.20 -0.45 -5.17
CA VAL A 282 13.55 -1.20 -3.97
C VAL A 282 13.49 -2.69 -4.31
N ILE A 283 14.53 -3.43 -4.02
CA ILE A 283 14.59 -4.88 -4.21
C ILE A 283 14.62 -5.50 -2.82
N GLU A 284 13.55 -6.17 -2.42
CA GLU A 284 13.44 -6.91 -1.16
C GLU A 284 13.63 -8.41 -1.43
N HIS A 285 14.73 -9.00 -0.95
CA HIS A 285 14.93 -10.44 -1.02
C HIS A 285 14.13 -11.11 0.08
N VAL A 286 13.14 -11.92 -0.30
CA VAL A 286 12.20 -12.57 0.61
C VAL A 286 12.24 -14.10 0.49
N GLN A 287 11.94 -14.80 1.57
CA GLN A 287 11.72 -16.23 1.52
C GLN A 287 10.45 -16.53 0.71
N ILE A 288 10.51 -17.57 -0.11
CA ILE A 288 9.37 -18.06 -0.88
C ILE A 288 8.99 -19.44 -0.37
N GLU A 289 7.71 -19.63 -0.08
CA GLU A 289 7.13 -20.91 0.29
C GLU A 289 6.12 -21.36 -0.76
N PRO A 290 6.08 -22.65 -1.12
CA PRO A 290 5.04 -23.18 -2.00
C PRO A 290 3.69 -23.13 -1.28
N GLY A 291 2.68 -22.54 -1.93
CA GLY A 291 1.30 -22.55 -1.44
C GLY A 291 0.71 -23.96 -1.44
N PRO A 292 -0.16 -24.29 -0.47
CA PRO A 292 -0.77 -25.62 -0.38
C PRO A 292 -1.88 -25.86 -1.42
N TYR A 293 -2.30 -24.82 -2.13
CA TYR A 293 -3.46 -24.87 -3.04
C TYR A 293 -3.05 -24.62 -4.48
N VAL A 294 -3.78 -25.26 -5.39
CA VAL A 294 -3.72 -24.97 -6.83
C VAL A 294 -4.39 -23.63 -7.12
N GLU A 295 -3.72 -22.76 -7.87
CA GLU A 295 -4.13 -21.37 -8.14
C GLU A 295 -4.63 -21.13 -9.57
N ASP A 296 -4.34 -22.04 -10.49
CA ASP A 296 -4.75 -21.94 -11.88
C ASP A 296 -5.32 -23.25 -12.44
N ALA A 297 -5.83 -23.20 -13.68
CA ALA A 297 -6.40 -24.34 -14.36
C ALA A 297 -5.35 -25.35 -14.84
N GLU A 298 -4.10 -24.95 -14.94
CA GLU A 298 -2.96 -25.77 -15.34
C GLU A 298 -2.38 -26.58 -14.16
N GLY A 299 -2.90 -26.39 -12.94
CA GLY A 299 -2.52 -27.14 -11.74
C GLY A 299 -1.31 -26.56 -11.01
N ALA A 300 -0.92 -25.33 -11.32
CA ALA A 300 0.19 -24.69 -10.62
C ALA A 300 -0.22 -24.25 -9.20
N HIS A 301 0.65 -24.55 -8.23
CA HIS A 301 0.49 -24.16 -6.86
C HIS A 301 0.80 -22.68 -6.65
N GLY A 302 0.16 -22.08 -5.65
CA GLY A 302 0.40 -20.72 -5.23
C GLY A 302 1.84 -20.50 -4.77
N VAL A 303 2.26 -19.23 -4.77
CA VAL A 303 3.57 -18.77 -4.30
C VAL A 303 3.33 -17.81 -3.14
N HIS A 304 3.88 -18.14 -1.99
CA HIS A 304 3.79 -17.35 -0.76
C HIS A 304 5.10 -16.58 -0.55
N SER A 305 5.11 -15.29 -0.80
CA SER A 305 6.25 -14.43 -0.47
C SER A 305 6.14 -13.99 0.99
N ILE A 306 7.15 -14.33 1.81
CA ILE A 306 7.16 -14.03 3.24
C ILE A 306 7.69 -12.61 3.43
N THR A 307 6.78 -11.67 3.68
CA THR A 307 7.06 -10.23 3.77
C THR A 307 7.10 -9.69 5.21
N VAL A 308 7.09 -10.57 6.21
CA VAL A 308 7.30 -10.26 7.62
C VAL A 308 8.61 -10.91 8.07
N GLY A 309 9.40 -10.18 8.86
CA GLY A 309 10.73 -10.60 9.28
C GLY A 309 11.81 -9.67 8.78
N SER A 310 12.84 -10.18 8.16
CA SER A 310 13.94 -9.39 7.59
C SER A 310 14.66 -10.15 6.49
N GLY A 311 15.30 -9.40 5.58
CA GLY A 311 16.12 -9.94 4.51
C GLY A 311 17.05 -8.86 3.95
N SER A 312 17.89 -9.20 2.96
CA SER A 312 18.66 -8.19 2.25
C SER A 312 17.75 -7.29 1.41
N ALA A 313 18.11 -6.03 1.32
CA ALA A 313 17.44 -5.05 0.47
C ALA A 313 18.42 -4.18 -0.28
N TRP A 314 18.09 -3.86 -1.52
CA TRP A 314 18.88 -2.95 -2.33
C TRP A 314 17.97 -1.81 -2.79
N VAL A 315 18.46 -0.58 -2.67
CA VAL A 315 17.73 0.62 -3.08
C VAL A 315 18.47 1.26 -4.24
N LEU A 316 17.79 1.37 -5.38
CA LEU A 316 18.28 2.06 -6.57
C LEU A 316 17.68 3.46 -6.59
N ARG A 317 18.53 4.47 -6.61
CA ARG A 317 18.16 5.89 -6.77
C ARG A 317 19.32 6.68 -7.36
N ASN A 318 19.05 7.70 -8.15
CA ASN A 318 20.06 8.60 -8.70
C ASN A 318 21.24 7.88 -9.41
N GLY A 319 20.98 6.76 -10.10
CA GLY A 319 22.03 5.97 -10.77
C GLY A 319 22.93 5.15 -9.86
N GLU A 320 22.60 5.03 -8.58
CA GLU A 320 23.37 4.28 -7.59
C GLU A 320 22.54 3.16 -6.95
N VAL A 321 23.21 2.12 -6.47
CA VAL A 321 22.64 1.08 -5.62
C VAL A 321 23.18 1.20 -4.20
N ILE A 322 22.28 1.21 -3.22
CA ILE A 322 22.57 1.21 -1.80
C ILE A 322 22.17 -0.14 -1.24
N LYS A 323 23.14 -0.95 -0.82
CA LYS A 323 22.90 -2.29 -0.26
C LYS A 323 22.63 -2.19 1.23
N GLY A 324 21.61 -2.92 1.70
CA GLY A 324 21.19 -2.93 3.09
C GLY A 324 20.30 -4.13 3.41
N ARG A 325 19.36 -3.91 4.29
CA ARG A 325 18.36 -4.92 4.68
C ARG A 325 16.99 -4.29 4.87
N TRP A 326 15.96 -5.05 4.61
CA TRP A 326 14.61 -4.73 5.03
C TRP A 326 14.29 -5.39 6.38
N VAL A 327 13.42 -4.76 7.17
CA VAL A 327 12.92 -5.27 8.46
C VAL A 327 11.45 -4.89 8.59
N ARG A 328 10.60 -5.89 8.84
CA ARG A 328 9.17 -5.72 9.09
C ARG A 328 8.71 -6.72 10.15
N PRO A 329 8.61 -6.32 11.44
CA PRO A 329 8.34 -7.23 12.55
C PRO A 329 6.94 -7.84 12.54
N ALA A 330 5.92 -7.09 12.08
CA ALA A 330 4.52 -7.53 12.03
C ALA A 330 3.83 -7.10 10.73
N LEU A 331 2.68 -7.69 10.41
CA LEU A 331 1.90 -7.38 9.20
C LEU A 331 1.50 -5.90 9.10
N SER A 332 1.16 -5.28 10.22
CA SER A 332 0.76 -3.87 10.31
C SER A 332 1.94 -2.90 10.32
N ASP A 333 3.17 -3.38 10.51
CA ASP A 333 4.34 -2.51 10.55
C ASP A 333 4.76 -2.12 9.12
N VAL A 334 5.23 -0.89 8.96
CA VAL A 334 5.85 -0.44 7.72
C VAL A 334 7.24 -1.04 7.59
N THR A 335 7.57 -1.54 6.40
CA THR A 335 8.90 -2.06 6.07
C THR A 335 9.96 -0.98 6.26
N GLN A 336 10.97 -1.26 7.09
CA GLN A 336 12.13 -0.39 7.29
C GLN A 336 13.27 -0.81 6.36
N LEU A 337 13.89 0.15 5.68
CA LEU A 337 15.09 -0.05 4.87
C LEU A 337 16.29 0.49 5.63
N LEU A 338 17.23 -0.38 5.97
CA LEU A 338 18.36 -0.06 6.86
C LEU A 338 19.69 -0.41 6.22
N THR A 339 20.68 0.46 6.37
CA THR A 339 22.08 0.16 6.03
C THR A 339 22.64 -0.94 6.95
N ALA A 340 23.82 -1.47 6.65
CA ALA A 340 24.53 -2.41 7.51
C ALA A 340 24.80 -1.84 8.92
N SER A 341 24.96 -0.52 9.05
CA SER A 341 25.14 0.17 10.34
C SER A 341 23.82 0.46 11.07
N GLY A 342 22.66 0.06 10.53
CA GLY A 342 21.34 0.27 11.12
C GLY A 342 20.74 1.67 10.88
N ARG A 343 21.35 2.51 10.05
CA ARG A 343 20.77 3.81 9.66
C ARG A 343 19.72 3.60 8.59
N THR A 344 18.64 4.39 8.63
CA THR A 344 17.60 4.39 7.60
C THR A 344 18.17 4.74 6.22
N ILE A 345 17.84 3.95 5.20
CA ILE A 345 18.07 4.28 3.80
C ILE A 345 16.88 5.12 3.32
N THR A 346 17.18 6.35 2.88
CA THR A 346 16.15 7.26 2.34
C THR A 346 16.01 7.12 0.84
N LEU A 347 14.79 7.24 0.32
CA LEU A 347 14.49 7.32 -1.10
C LEU A 347 14.51 8.77 -1.60
N ALA A 348 14.67 8.98 -2.89
CA ALA A 348 14.42 10.28 -3.52
C ALA A 348 12.91 10.54 -3.54
N PRO A 349 12.43 11.79 -3.33
CA PRO A 349 11.03 12.10 -3.59
C PRO A 349 10.63 11.70 -5.01
N GLY A 350 9.53 10.95 -5.14
CA GLY A 350 9.06 10.41 -6.40
C GLY A 350 8.50 9.00 -6.27
N ARG A 351 8.06 8.46 -7.40
CA ARG A 351 7.43 7.14 -7.48
C ARG A 351 8.43 6.01 -7.24
N THR A 352 7.96 4.94 -6.59
CA THR A 352 8.79 3.79 -6.21
C THR A 352 8.24 2.48 -6.78
N TRP A 353 9.12 1.65 -7.32
CA TRP A 353 8.84 0.27 -7.66
C TRP A 353 9.51 -0.67 -6.66
N VAL A 354 8.76 -1.59 -6.06
CA VAL A 354 9.27 -2.55 -5.09
C VAL A 354 9.22 -3.94 -5.72
N GLU A 355 10.38 -4.54 -5.89
CA GLU A 355 10.57 -5.90 -6.37
C GLU A 355 10.62 -6.85 -5.17
N ILE A 356 9.58 -7.66 -4.98
CA ILE A 356 9.55 -8.73 -3.97
C ILE A 356 10.21 -9.96 -4.58
N LEU A 357 11.54 -10.00 -4.50
CA LEU A 357 12.38 -10.98 -5.19
C LEU A 357 12.65 -12.21 -4.30
N PRO A 358 12.53 -13.45 -4.82
CA PRO A 358 12.94 -14.64 -4.07
C PRO A 358 14.40 -14.54 -3.59
N ALA A 359 14.66 -14.91 -2.33
CA ALA A 359 15.95 -14.69 -1.69
C ALA A 359 17.13 -15.42 -2.38
N GLN A 360 16.84 -16.52 -3.08
CA GLN A 360 17.82 -17.30 -3.84
C GLN A 360 18.10 -16.74 -5.23
N ASP A 361 17.27 -15.82 -5.74
CA ASP A 361 17.38 -15.33 -7.10
C ASP A 361 18.46 -14.25 -7.23
N PRO A 362 19.32 -14.32 -8.23
CA PRO A 362 20.45 -13.42 -8.36
C PRO A 362 20.03 -12.03 -8.81
N VAL A 363 20.74 -11.04 -8.32
CA VAL A 363 20.73 -9.67 -8.83
C VAL A 363 22.07 -9.41 -9.53
N VAL A 364 21.99 -8.98 -10.78
CA VAL A 364 23.18 -8.69 -11.61
C VAL A 364 23.33 -7.17 -11.73
N LEU A 365 24.44 -6.64 -11.22
CA LEU A 365 24.80 -5.23 -11.34
C LEU A 365 25.72 -5.03 -12.53
N ASN A 366 25.44 -4.03 -13.36
CA ASN A 366 26.36 -3.56 -14.38
C ASN A 366 26.85 -2.17 -13.96
N PRO A 367 28.16 -2.04 -13.65
CA PRO A 367 28.76 -0.76 -13.29
C PRO A 367 28.70 0.21 -14.46
N GLY A 368 28.82 1.51 -14.15
CA GLY A 368 28.89 2.59 -15.12
C GLY A 368 30.25 2.66 -15.83
#